data_079c54c4b3dbbb5008dbd81657a45e74
#
_entry.id   079c54c4b3dbbb5008dbd81657a45e74
#
_cell.length_a   1.000
_cell.length_b   1.000
_cell.length_c   1.000
_cell.angle_alpha   90.00
_cell.angle_beta   90.00
_cell.angle_gamma   90.00
#
_symmetry.space_group_name_H-M   'P 1'
#
loop_
_entity.id
_entity.type
_entity.pdbx_description
1 polymer ?
#
loop_
_entity_poly.entity_id
_entity_poly.type
_entity_poly.pdbx_seq_one_letter_code
_entity_poly.pdbx_strand_id
1 'polypeptide(L)'
;PITRQVNDNGKRYHQEQYQHEYPFCWRADDDPLIQYPRESWFIRTTQFKDQMLANNREINWQPEHIKEGRFGNFLESNVDWALSRERYWGTPLPIWTCESTGKFEAVSSWDELTSKPGATGMDVWEAAKAANPELPDDLKVHKPYIDHISYDSPFEEGARMHRVPEVIDCWYDSGAMPFAQWGYPHQGKEKFESQFPADFISEALDQTRGWFYSQLAISTLLFGDQTSETQKTIPYPHPFKNCIVLGLMLSEWWQDKEKNIFYYFVSRPKLFFE
;
A
#
# COMPACT_ATOMS: atom_id res chain seq x y z
N PRO A 1 8.82 30.78 -12.39
CA PRO A 1 8.77 31.55 -11.15
C PRO A 1 10.00 31.34 -10.27
N ILE A 2 10.34 30.09 -9.89
CA ILE A 2 11.48 29.78 -9.00
C ILE A 2 12.81 30.20 -9.62
N THR A 3 13.07 29.85 -10.88
CA THR A 3 14.31 30.20 -11.60
C THR A 3 14.52 31.71 -11.63
N ARG A 4 13.45 32.49 -11.86
CA ARG A 4 13.49 33.93 -11.85
C ARG A 4 13.85 34.48 -10.47
N GLN A 5 13.21 33.98 -9.41
CA GLN A 5 13.47 34.40 -8.03
C GLN A 5 14.92 34.07 -7.59
N VAL A 6 15.45 32.90 -7.96
CA VAL A 6 16.82 32.52 -7.67
C VAL A 6 17.80 33.41 -8.41
N ASN A 7 17.46 33.81 -9.66
CA ASN A 7 18.26 34.73 -10.44
C ASN A 7 18.26 36.15 -9.81
N ASP A 8 17.08 36.65 -9.46
CA ASP A 8 16.90 37.98 -8.86
C ASP A 8 17.63 38.11 -7.51
N ASN A 9 17.74 37.00 -6.78
CA ASN A 9 18.49 36.91 -5.51
C ASN A 9 20.00 36.68 -5.71
N GLY A 10 20.52 36.68 -6.94
CA GLY A 10 21.94 36.45 -7.24
C GLY A 10 22.49 35.08 -6.87
N LYS A 11 21.60 34.10 -6.63
CA LYS A 11 21.96 32.73 -6.19
C LYS A 11 22.00 31.70 -7.32
N ARG A 12 21.79 32.14 -8.57
CA ARG A 12 21.84 31.22 -9.73
C ARG A 12 23.28 30.92 -10.08
N TYR A 13 23.68 29.67 -9.96
CA TYR A 13 25.00 29.19 -10.37
C TYR A 13 25.05 28.88 -11.86
N HIS A 14 24.08 28.12 -12.37
CA HIS A 14 24.02 27.69 -13.77
C HIS A 14 22.56 27.46 -14.19
N GLN A 15 22.29 27.63 -15.47
CA GLN A 15 21.03 27.26 -16.11
C GLN A 15 21.30 26.84 -17.54
N GLU A 16 20.79 25.70 -17.92
CA GLU A 16 20.82 25.20 -19.29
C GLU A 16 19.45 24.70 -19.70
N GLN A 17 19.22 24.59 -21.01
CA GLN A 17 18.08 23.89 -21.55
C GLN A 17 18.50 22.45 -21.84
N TYR A 18 17.76 21.50 -21.28
CA TYR A 18 17.99 20.08 -21.45
C TYR A 18 16.78 19.44 -22.08
N GLN A 19 16.97 18.79 -23.23
CA GLN A 19 15.92 18.04 -23.89
C GLN A 19 15.93 16.60 -23.37
N HIS A 20 14.80 16.14 -22.88
CA HIS A 20 14.63 14.78 -22.38
C HIS A 20 13.22 14.26 -22.71
N GLU A 21 13.06 12.95 -22.69
CA GLU A 21 11.75 12.34 -22.78
C GLU A 21 10.92 12.69 -21.55
N TYR A 22 9.64 12.97 -21.76
CA TYR A 22 8.69 13.29 -20.70
C TYR A 22 7.64 12.17 -20.59
N PRO A 23 7.30 11.70 -19.38
CA PRO A 23 6.32 10.65 -19.21
C PRO A 23 4.90 11.17 -19.48
N PHE A 24 4.14 10.39 -20.23
CA PHE A 24 2.72 10.62 -20.51
C PHE A 24 1.86 9.62 -19.76
N CYS A 25 0.60 9.95 -19.58
CA CYS A 25 -0.38 9.07 -18.98
C CYS A 25 -0.63 7.86 -19.90
N TRP A 26 -0.38 6.65 -19.42
CA TRP A 26 -0.57 5.44 -20.23
C TRP A 26 -2.04 5.14 -20.58
N ARG A 27 -3.00 5.85 -19.95
CA ARG A 27 -4.45 5.77 -20.27
C ARG A 27 -4.91 6.87 -21.23
N ALA A 28 -4.09 7.92 -21.40
CA ALA A 28 -4.39 9.07 -22.23
C ALA A 28 -3.06 9.54 -22.82
N ASP A 29 -2.68 8.99 -23.97
CA ASP A 29 -1.35 9.09 -24.55
C ASP A 29 -0.87 10.53 -24.79
N ASP A 30 -1.80 11.46 -24.96
CA ASP A 30 -1.51 12.87 -25.20
C ASP A 30 -1.40 13.71 -23.90
N ASP A 31 -1.69 13.13 -22.74
CA ASP A 31 -1.67 13.84 -21.46
C ASP A 31 -0.32 13.69 -20.75
N PRO A 32 0.50 14.74 -20.65
CA PRO A 32 1.73 14.70 -19.90
C PRO A 32 1.47 14.56 -18.41
N LEU A 33 2.31 13.77 -17.70
CA LEU A 33 2.19 13.64 -16.26
C LEU A 33 2.58 14.94 -15.57
N ILE A 34 1.75 15.36 -14.63
CA ILE A 34 2.00 16.53 -13.79
C ILE A 34 2.43 16.05 -12.40
N GLN A 35 3.54 16.54 -11.90
CA GLN A 35 3.94 16.35 -10.51
C GLN A 35 3.28 17.43 -9.66
N TYR A 36 2.36 17.00 -8.81
CA TYR A 36 1.56 17.87 -7.98
C TYR A 36 1.58 17.38 -6.53
N PRO A 37 2.00 18.22 -5.56
CA PRO A 37 2.01 17.84 -4.16
C PRO A 37 0.57 17.78 -3.62
N ARG A 38 0.25 16.70 -2.92
CA ARG A 38 -1.02 16.51 -2.20
C ARG A 38 -0.77 16.00 -0.80
N GLU A 39 -1.66 16.37 0.10
CA GLU A 39 -1.72 15.74 1.42
C GLU A 39 -2.09 14.26 1.26
N SER A 40 -1.44 13.41 2.01
CA SER A 40 -1.63 11.96 1.94
C SER A 40 -1.40 11.33 3.30
N TRP A 41 -2.02 10.19 3.52
CA TRP A 41 -1.77 9.37 4.70
C TRP A 41 -0.52 8.50 4.46
N PHE A 42 0.34 8.43 5.48
CA PHE A 42 1.59 7.68 5.41
C PHE A 42 1.68 6.70 6.58
N ILE A 43 2.24 5.52 6.31
CA ILE A 43 2.79 4.68 7.36
C ILE A 43 4.26 5.07 7.54
N ARG A 44 4.67 5.35 8.77
CA ARG A 44 6.06 5.72 9.10
C ARG A 44 6.96 4.48 9.10
N THR A 45 7.17 3.89 7.92
CA THR A 45 7.97 2.68 7.75
C THR A 45 9.46 2.91 8.02
N THR A 46 9.93 4.16 7.92
CA THR A 46 11.31 4.51 8.27
C THR A 46 11.67 4.23 9.73
N GLN A 47 10.68 4.27 10.63
CA GLN A 47 10.86 3.95 12.04
C GLN A 47 11.23 2.47 12.28
N PHE A 48 10.85 1.59 11.36
CA PHE A 48 11.05 0.14 11.44
C PHE A 48 12.13 -0.37 10.49
N LYS A 49 12.90 0.52 9.89
CA LYS A 49 13.92 0.18 8.88
C LYS A 49 14.89 -0.89 9.36
N ASP A 50 15.46 -0.71 10.53
CA ASP A 50 16.46 -1.65 11.07
C ASP A 50 15.87 -3.04 11.36
N GLN A 51 14.61 -3.10 11.78
CA GLN A 51 13.87 -4.35 11.96
C GLN A 51 13.58 -5.02 10.62
N MET A 52 13.17 -4.27 9.59
CA MET A 52 12.99 -4.82 8.24
C MET A 52 14.29 -5.37 7.67
N LEU A 53 15.41 -4.69 7.87
CA LEU A 53 16.73 -5.17 7.46
C LEU A 53 17.12 -6.45 8.23
N ALA A 54 16.88 -6.50 9.53
CA ALA A 54 17.12 -7.71 10.33
C ALA A 54 16.27 -8.89 9.84
N ASN A 55 14.98 -8.67 9.62
CA ASN A 55 14.06 -9.69 9.10
C ASN A 55 14.45 -10.17 7.70
N ASN A 56 14.91 -9.26 6.84
CA ASN A 56 15.38 -9.62 5.50
C ASN A 56 16.60 -10.56 5.54
N ARG A 57 17.50 -10.41 6.52
CA ARG A 57 18.68 -11.28 6.66
C ARG A 57 18.31 -12.73 6.96
N GLU A 58 17.20 -12.97 7.65
CA GLU A 58 16.70 -14.32 7.97
C GLU A 58 16.07 -15.02 6.76
N ILE A 59 15.69 -14.28 5.71
CA ILE A 59 15.09 -14.85 4.50
C ILE A 59 16.18 -15.43 3.59
N ASN A 60 15.94 -16.65 3.09
CA ASN A 60 16.78 -17.26 2.07
C ASN A 60 16.37 -16.77 0.67
N TRP A 61 17.20 -15.96 0.04
CA TRP A 61 16.97 -15.41 -1.29
C TRP A 61 17.69 -16.23 -2.38
N GLN A 62 16.97 -16.50 -3.45
CA GLN A 62 17.52 -17.15 -4.63
C GLN A 62 17.17 -16.33 -5.89
N PRO A 63 18.18 -15.68 -6.51
CA PRO A 63 19.61 -15.70 -6.20
C PRO A 63 19.98 -14.83 -4.97
N GLU A 64 20.96 -15.28 -4.21
CA GLU A 64 21.36 -14.70 -2.92
C GLU A 64 21.74 -13.21 -2.98
N HIS A 65 22.35 -12.78 -4.08
CA HIS A 65 22.81 -11.38 -4.24
C HIS A 65 21.66 -10.35 -4.17
N ILE A 66 20.39 -10.76 -4.29
CA ILE A 66 19.24 -9.87 -4.18
C ILE A 66 19.04 -9.42 -2.74
N LYS A 67 19.34 -10.28 -1.77
CA LYS A 67 19.17 -10.02 -0.34
C LYS A 67 19.81 -8.70 0.12
N GLU A 68 21.12 -8.59 -0.06
CA GLU A 68 21.87 -7.40 0.35
C GLU A 68 21.98 -6.37 -0.79
N GLY A 69 21.88 -6.82 -2.04
CA GLY A 69 21.95 -5.97 -3.23
C GLY A 69 20.66 -5.18 -3.45
N ARG A 70 19.88 -5.59 -4.44
CA ARG A 70 18.70 -4.81 -4.88
C ARG A 70 17.65 -4.59 -3.78
N PHE A 71 17.34 -5.62 -3.01
CA PHE A 71 16.32 -5.50 -1.96
C PHE A 71 16.87 -4.84 -0.70
N GLY A 72 18.04 -5.25 -0.23
CA GLY A 72 18.71 -4.65 0.92
C GLY A 72 18.96 -3.15 0.74
N ASN A 73 19.52 -2.74 -0.40
CA ASN A 73 19.72 -1.32 -0.73
C ASN A 73 18.41 -0.53 -0.79
N PHE A 74 17.32 -1.15 -1.24
CA PHE A 74 16.00 -0.52 -1.21
C PHE A 74 15.50 -0.31 0.22
N LEU A 75 15.66 -1.28 1.10
CA LEU A 75 15.32 -1.16 2.52
C LEU A 75 16.19 -0.11 3.24
N GLU A 76 17.47 -0.03 2.95
CA GLU A 76 18.38 0.98 3.50
C GLU A 76 17.98 2.40 3.12
N SER A 77 17.52 2.58 1.88
CA SER A 77 17.02 3.85 1.37
C SER A 77 15.51 4.05 1.57
N ASN A 78 14.89 3.26 2.46
CA ASN A 78 13.45 3.29 2.69
C ASN A 78 12.94 4.70 3.03
N VAL A 79 11.79 5.02 2.48
CA VAL A 79 11.01 6.23 2.78
C VAL A 79 9.64 5.82 3.34
N ASP A 80 8.97 6.71 4.05
CA ASP A 80 7.65 6.44 4.58
C ASP A 80 6.68 6.07 3.45
N TRP A 81 5.86 5.06 3.70
CA TRP A 81 4.94 4.52 2.70
C TRP A 81 3.72 5.41 2.56
N ALA A 82 3.59 6.09 1.42
CA ALA A 82 2.38 6.81 1.05
C ALA A 82 1.24 5.82 0.82
N LEU A 83 0.36 5.70 1.81
CA LEU A 83 -0.65 4.64 1.88
C LEU A 83 -1.93 4.99 1.13
N SER A 84 -2.38 6.25 1.20
CA SER A 84 -3.67 6.65 0.66
C SER A 84 -3.65 6.88 -0.85
N ARG A 85 -4.79 6.60 -1.49
CA ARG A 85 -5.03 6.86 -2.92
C ARG A 85 -6.36 7.58 -3.10
N GLU A 86 -6.35 8.65 -3.87
CA GLU A 86 -7.56 9.37 -4.27
C GLU A 86 -8.23 8.64 -5.44
N ARG A 87 -8.91 7.55 -5.13
CA ARG A 87 -9.64 6.72 -6.09
C ARG A 87 -11.01 6.40 -5.54
N TYR A 88 -11.96 6.15 -6.46
CA TYR A 88 -13.29 5.73 -6.04
C TYR A 88 -13.28 4.29 -5.53
N TRP A 89 -12.71 3.35 -6.29
CA TRP A 89 -12.72 1.94 -5.94
C TRP A 89 -11.39 1.46 -5.35
N GLY A 90 -11.50 0.69 -4.30
CA GLY A 90 -10.43 0.06 -3.54
C GLY A 90 -10.88 -0.17 -2.10
N THR A 91 -10.03 -0.74 -1.27
CA THR A 91 -10.26 -0.90 0.16
C THR A 91 -10.29 0.48 0.82
N PRO A 92 -11.40 0.91 1.42
CA PRO A 92 -11.50 2.21 2.06
C PRO A 92 -10.51 2.34 3.22
N LEU A 93 -9.84 3.49 3.32
CA LEU A 93 -8.95 3.75 4.45
C LEU A 93 -9.79 3.86 5.73
N PRO A 94 -9.54 3.00 6.76
CA PRO A 94 -10.39 2.91 7.93
C PRO A 94 -10.07 3.99 8.98
N ILE A 95 -10.02 5.24 8.54
CA ILE A 95 -9.71 6.41 9.38
C ILE A 95 -10.90 7.36 9.37
N TRP A 96 -11.33 7.77 10.57
CA TRP A 96 -12.32 8.79 10.80
C TRP A 96 -11.68 10.02 11.41
N THR A 97 -12.04 11.18 10.93
CA THR A 97 -11.54 12.48 11.40
C THR A 97 -12.67 13.29 12.03
N CYS A 98 -12.35 13.98 13.11
CA CYS A 98 -13.24 14.93 13.74
C CYS A 98 -13.34 16.20 12.89
N GLU A 99 -14.55 16.58 12.51
CA GLU A 99 -14.81 17.70 11.61
C GLU A 99 -14.33 19.07 12.14
N SER A 100 -14.31 19.24 13.48
CA SER A 100 -13.94 20.50 14.11
C SER A 100 -12.46 20.59 14.49
N THR A 101 -11.86 19.48 14.96
CA THR A 101 -10.50 19.47 15.49
C THR A 101 -9.46 18.90 14.53
N GLY A 102 -9.89 18.16 13.49
CA GLY A 102 -9.02 17.41 12.59
C GLY A 102 -8.31 16.22 13.25
N LYS A 103 -8.59 15.93 14.54
CA LYS A 103 -8.06 14.73 15.19
C LYS A 103 -8.70 13.49 14.59
N PHE A 104 -7.99 12.38 14.61
CA PHE A 104 -8.43 11.16 13.94
C PHE A 104 -8.22 9.92 14.80
N GLU A 105 -8.96 8.87 14.46
CA GLU A 105 -8.74 7.52 14.94
C GLU A 105 -8.95 6.50 13.83
N ALA A 106 -8.28 5.34 13.96
CA ALA A 106 -8.51 4.20 13.10
C ALA A 106 -9.56 3.28 13.73
N VAL A 107 -10.42 2.69 12.90
CA VAL A 107 -11.45 1.73 13.34
C VAL A 107 -11.12 0.36 12.77
N SER A 108 -11.06 -0.66 13.62
CA SER A 108 -10.51 -1.98 13.28
C SER A 108 -11.54 -2.95 12.70
N SER A 109 -12.82 -2.73 12.90
CA SER A 109 -13.88 -3.65 12.47
C SER A 109 -15.22 -2.96 12.28
N TRP A 110 -16.12 -3.65 11.56
CA TRP A 110 -17.52 -3.22 11.42
C TRP A 110 -18.24 -3.14 12.77
N ASP A 111 -18.02 -4.12 13.62
CA ASP A 111 -18.68 -4.17 14.94
C ASP A 111 -18.21 -3.02 15.85
N GLU A 112 -16.91 -2.70 15.81
CA GLU A 112 -16.40 -1.52 16.48
C GLU A 112 -17.04 -0.25 15.94
N LEU A 113 -17.09 -0.09 14.61
CA LEU A 113 -17.64 1.08 13.95
C LEU A 113 -19.10 1.33 14.33
N THR A 114 -19.91 0.29 14.23
CA THR A 114 -21.36 0.38 14.52
C THR A 114 -21.70 0.50 16.00
N SER A 115 -20.77 0.14 16.88
CA SER A 115 -20.91 0.30 18.33
C SER A 115 -20.46 1.66 18.87
N LYS A 116 -19.84 2.51 18.01
CA LYS A 116 -19.43 3.85 18.42
C LYS A 116 -20.63 4.69 18.87
N PRO A 117 -20.47 5.53 19.90
CA PRO A 117 -21.56 6.40 20.37
C PRO A 117 -22.12 7.26 19.22
N GLY A 118 -23.45 7.31 19.10
CA GLY A 118 -24.12 8.09 18.06
C GLY A 118 -23.85 7.63 16.63
N ALA A 119 -23.43 6.38 16.41
CA ALA A 119 -23.21 5.84 15.06
C ALA A 119 -24.49 5.87 14.22
N THR A 120 -24.40 6.41 13.00
CA THR A 120 -25.48 6.55 12.03
C THR A 120 -25.01 6.26 10.63
N GLY A 121 -25.93 6.10 9.66
CA GLY A 121 -25.62 5.90 8.24
C GLY A 121 -25.61 4.46 7.78
N MET A 122 -25.85 3.47 8.66
CA MET A 122 -25.97 2.05 8.31
C MET A 122 -27.21 1.77 7.46
N ASP A 123 -28.26 2.56 7.61
CA ASP A 123 -29.52 2.48 6.88
C ASP A 123 -29.33 2.54 5.36
N VAL A 124 -28.30 3.20 4.88
CA VAL A 124 -27.97 3.26 3.44
C VAL A 124 -27.61 1.88 2.89
N TRP A 125 -26.80 1.12 3.61
CA TRP A 125 -26.51 -0.27 3.26
C TRP A 125 -27.74 -1.16 3.39
N GLU A 126 -28.47 -1.04 4.48
CA GLU A 126 -29.68 -1.85 4.73
C GLU A 126 -30.71 -1.66 3.62
N ALA A 127 -30.95 -0.42 3.19
CA ALA A 127 -31.85 -0.11 2.08
C ALA A 127 -31.35 -0.71 0.74
N ALA A 128 -30.04 -0.61 0.47
CA ALA A 128 -29.45 -1.20 -0.75
C ALA A 128 -29.58 -2.73 -0.77
N LYS A 129 -29.28 -3.37 0.36
CA LYS A 129 -29.37 -4.83 0.53
C LYS A 129 -30.82 -5.31 0.44
N ALA A 130 -31.77 -4.56 0.99
CA ALA A 130 -33.21 -4.85 0.87
C ALA A 130 -33.69 -4.72 -0.59
N ALA A 131 -33.21 -3.74 -1.34
CA ALA A 131 -33.53 -3.56 -2.75
C ALA A 131 -32.89 -4.63 -3.67
N ASN A 132 -31.70 -5.12 -3.30
CA ASN A 132 -31.00 -6.18 -4.03
C ASN A 132 -30.34 -7.17 -3.03
N PRO A 133 -31.05 -8.24 -2.64
CA PRO A 133 -30.55 -9.24 -1.70
C PRO A 133 -29.29 -10.00 -2.15
N GLU A 134 -28.98 -10.01 -3.46
CA GLU A 134 -27.79 -10.67 -4.02
C GLU A 134 -26.49 -9.89 -3.81
N LEU A 135 -26.56 -8.65 -3.32
CA LEU A 135 -25.33 -7.88 -3.03
C LEU A 135 -24.49 -8.64 -1.99
N PRO A 136 -23.18 -8.81 -2.22
CA PRO A 136 -22.27 -9.40 -1.24
C PRO A 136 -22.25 -8.60 0.07
N ASP A 137 -22.26 -9.30 1.21
CA ASP A 137 -22.37 -8.64 2.53
C ASP A 137 -21.12 -7.81 2.89
N ASP A 138 -19.99 -8.11 2.29
CA ASP A 138 -18.74 -7.37 2.46
C ASP A 138 -18.75 -5.98 1.78
N LEU A 139 -19.69 -5.73 0.85
CA LEU A 139 -19.85 -4.41 0.26
C LEU A 139 -20.21 -3.32 1.27
N LYS A 140 -20.78 -3.67 2.42
CA LYS A 140 -21.11 -2.68 3.48
C LYS A 140 -19.89 -1.89 3.96
N VAL A 141 -18.67 -2.47 3.86
CA VAL A 141 -17.41 -1.81 4.24
C VAL A 141 -16.71 -1.16 3.05
N HIS A 142 -17.34 -1.14 1.87
CA HIS A 142 -16.86 -0.47 0.66
C HIS A 142 -17.64 0.80 0.35
N LYS A 143 -17.09 1.62 -0.51
CA LYS A 143 -17.81 2.77 -1.09
C LYS A 143 -18.98 2.32 -1.96
N PRO A 144 -20.09 3.05 -1.95
CA PRO A 144 -20.31 4.31 -1.22
C PRO A 144 -20.77 4.10 0.23
N TYR A 145 -21.11 2.90 0.65
CA TYR A 145 -21.84 2.61 1.90
C TYR A 145 -21.09 3.06 3.15
N ILE A 146 -19.80 2.72 3.25
CA ILE A 146 -18.97 3.06 4.41
C ILE A 146 -18.82 4.58 4.62
N ASP A 147 -18.90 5.36 3.54
CA ASP A 147 -18.75 6.82 3.59
C ASP A 147 -19.90 7.54 4.27
N HIS A 148 -21.06 6.88 4.37
CA HIS A 148 -22.24 7.42 5.07
C HIS A 148 -22.17 7.26 6.59
N ILE A 149 -21.26 6.42 7.08
CA ILE A 149 -21.19 6.13 8.52
C ILE A 149 -20.42 7.23 9.24
N SER A 150 -21.08 7.85 10.20
CA SER A 150 -20.49 8.85 11.09
C SER A 150 -20.91 8.55 12.53
N TYR A 151 -20.15 9.07 13.50
CA TYR A 151 -20.42 8.87 14.92
C TYR A 151 -19.96 10.08 15.74
N ASP A 152 -20.33 10.13 17.03
CA ASP A 152 -19.98 11.23 17.92
C ASP A 152 -18.46 11.26 18.18
N SER A 153 -17.88 12.43 18.12
CA SER A 153 -16.44 12.61 18.30
C SER A 153 -16.02 12.34 19.75
N PRO A 154 -15.00 11.49 19.98
CA PRO A 154 -14.38 11.35 21.29
C PRO A 154 -13.46 12.53 21.65
N PHE A 155 -13.21 13.45 20.71
CA PHE A 155 -12.26 14.54 20.86
C PHE A 155 -12.93 15.87 21.20
N GLU A 156 -14.21 16.03 20.87
CA GLU A 156 -14.96 17.28 21.11
C GLU A 156 -16.46 16.96 21.20
N GLU A 157 -17.09 17.44 22.26
CA GLU A 157 -18.53 17.27 22.48
C GLU A 157 -19.35 17.99 21.40
N GLY A 158 -20.34 17.29 20.85
CA GLY A 158 -21.21 17.80 19.79
C GLY A 158 -20.62 17.77 18.38
N ALA A 159 -19.33 17.45 18.21
CA ALA A 159 -18.72 17.24 16.89
C ALA A 159 -18.91 15.78 16.40
N ARG A 160 -18.81 15.60 15.08
CA ARG A 160 -18.95 14.29 14.44
C ARG A 160 -17.61 13.80 13.88
N MET A 161 -17.50 12.49 13.80
CA MET A 161 -16.41 11.80 13.10
C MET A 161 -16.88 11.37 11.72
N HIS A 162 -16.10 11.69 10.70
CA HIS A 162 -16.35 11.31 9.30
C HIS A 162 -15.16 10.57 8.72
N ARG A 163 -15.43 9.57 7.87
CA ARG A 163 -14.38 8.82 7.21
C ARG A 163 -13.63 9.70 6.20
N VAL A 164 -12.32 9.53 6.12
CA VAL A 164 -11.51 10.14 5.06
C VAL A 164 -11.86 9.54 3.69
N PRO A 165 -11.90 10.33 2.60
CA PRO A 165 -12.43 9.84 1.32
C PRO A 165 -11.53 8.85 0.58
N GLU A 166 -10.27 8.74 0.97
CA GLU A 166 -9.27 7.93 0.30
C GLU A 166 -9.51 6.42 0.46
N VAL A 167 -8.88 5.67 -0.44
CA VAL A 167 -8.73 4.21 -0.35
C VAL A 167 -7.27 3.85 -0.07
N ILE A 168 -7.05 2.63 0.39
CA ILE A 168 -5.70 2.10 0.68
C ILE A 168 -4.98 1.79 -0.64
N ASP A 169 -3.67 1.91 -0.64
CA ASP A 169 -2.80 1.39 -1.68
C ASP A 169 -3.01 -0.12 -1.87
N CYS A 170 -3.27 -0.57 -3.08
CA CYS A 170 -3.49 -2.00 -3.39
C CYS A 170 -2.30 -2.90 -2.97
N TRP A 171 -1.10 -2.34 -2.83
CA TRP A 171 0.04 -3.07 -2.29
C TRP A 171 -0.09 -3.40 -0.80
N TYR A 172 -0.91 -2.67 -0.06
CA TYR A 172 -1.26 -3.03 1.31
C TYR A 172 -2.15 -4.27 1.32
N ASP A 173 -3.20 -4.30 0.50
CA ASP A 173 -4.09 -5.45 0.41
C ASP A 173 -3.31 -6.71 0.01
N SER A 174 -2.49 -6.63 -1.03
CA SER A 174 -1.69 -7.76 -1.49
C SER A 174 -0.63 -8.19 -0.47
N GLY A 175 -0.02 -7.23 0.21
CA GLY A 175 0.99 -7.48 1.26
C GLY A 175 0.39 -8.05 2.55
N ALA A 176 -0.91 -7.82 2.80
CA ALA A 176 -1.64 -8.39 3.92
C ALA A 176 -2.07 -9.85 3.68
N MET A 177 -1.88 -10.40 2.48
CA MET A 177 -2.31 -11.75 2.10
C MET A 177 -1.93 -12.84 3.11
N PRO A 178 -0.71 -12.86 3.70
CA PRO A 178 -0.33 -13.92 4.64
C PRO A 178 -1.26 -14.07 5.84
N PHE A 179 -1.94 -12.99 6.24
CA PHE A 179 -2.87 -12.99 7.37
C PHE A 179 -4.33 -12.92 6.90
N ALA A 180 -4.61 -12.04 5.92
CA ALA A 180 -5.95 -11.75 5.46
C ALA A 180 -6.66 -12.97 4.86
N GLN A 181 -5.94 -13.86 4.18
CA GLN A 181 -6.50 -15.10 3.63
C GLN A 181 -7.15 -16.02 4.69
N TRP A 182 -6.74 -15.89 5.95
CA TRP A 182 -7.28 -16.66 7.07
C TRP A 182 -8.28 -15.87 7.90
N GLY A 183 -8.43 -14.57 7.62
CA GLY A 183 -9.23 -13.64 8.44
C GLY A 183 -8.57 -13.29 9.78
N TYR A 184 -7.27 -13.53 9.92
CA TYR A 184 -6.52 -13.17 11.14
C TYR A 184 -6.49 -11.64 11.33
N PRO A 185 -6.64 -11.12 12.55
CA PRO A 185 -6.72 -11.83 13.85
C PRO A 185 -8.14 -12.22 14.28
N HIS A 186 -9.20 -11.86 13.55
CA HIS A 186 -10.59 -12.04 13.97
C HIS A 186 -11.06 -13.49 13.84
N GLN A 187 -10.50 -14.25 12.92
CA GLN A 187 -10.78 -15.68 12.71
C GLN A 187 -9.54 -16.40 12.18
N GLY A 188 -9.61 -17.73 12.05
CA GLY A 188 -8.56 -18.54 11.42
C GLY A 188 -7.21 -18.54 12.12
N LYS A 189 -7.13 -18.20 13.41
CA LYS A 189 -5.89 -18.05 14.16
C LYS A 189 -5.01 -19.31 14.10
N GLU A 190 -5.56 -20.47 14.40
CA GLU A 190 -4.82 -21.74 14.38
C GLU A 190 -4.22 -22.04 12.99
N LYS A 191 -4.99 -21.74 11.95
CA LYS A 191 -4.58 -21.95 10.56
C LYS A 191 -3.45 -21.00 10.18
N PHE A 192 -3.58 -19.74 10.57
CA PHE A 192 -2.52 -18.74 10.38
C PHE A 192 -1.23 -19.15 11.10
N GLU A 193 -1.29 -19.48 12.38
CA GLU A 193 -0.13 -19.88 13.20
C GLU A 193 0.56 -21.15 12.66
N SER A 194 -0.19 -22.04 12.01
CA SER A 194 0.35 -23.26 11.39
C SER A 194 0.97 -23.06 10.01
N GLN A 195 0.65 -21.95 9.33
CA GLN A 195 1.06 -21.68 7.95
C GLN A 195 2.00 -20.48 7.81
N PHE A 196 2.16 -19.67 8.86
CA PHE A 196 3.02 -18.50 8.87
C PHE A 196 4.36 -18.77 9.59
N PRO A 197 5.49 -18.32 9.04
CA PRO A 197 5.67 -17.73 7.71
C PRO A 197 5.53 -18.77 6.58
N ALA A 198 5.23 -18.30 5.37
CA ALA A 198 5.18 -19.17 4.20
C ALA A 198 6.52 -19.88 3.96
N ASP A 199 6.49 -21.12 3.49
CA ASP A 199 7.73 -21.85 3.20
C ASP A 199 8.51 -21.21 2.06
N PHE A 200 7.83 -20.75 1.00
CA PHE A 200 8.45 -19.94 -0.05
C PHE A 200 7.42 -19.08 -0.79
N ILE A 201 7.92 -18.03 -1.42
CA ILE A 201 7.22 -17.27 -2.46
C ILE A 201 8.09 -17.18 -3.71
N SER A 202 7.46 -16.96 -4.87
CA SER A 202 8.17 -16.81 -6.14
C SER A 202 7.47 -15.80 -7.03
N GLU A 203 8.20 -14.75 -7.40
CA GLU A 203 7.78 -13.70 -8.32
C GLU A 203 8.99 -13.09 -9.02
N ALA A 204 8.78 -12.19 -9.98
CA ALA A 204 9.85 -11.55 -10.71
C ALA A 204 10.55 -10.44 -9.92
N LEU A 205 11.72 -10.03 -10.41
CA LEU A 205 12.65 -9.09 -9.76
C LEU A 205 12.04 -7.70 -9.47
N ASP A 206 11.05 -7.27 -10.24
CA ASP A 206 10.34 -6.00 -10.01
C ASP A 206 9.61 -5.98 -8.67
N GLN A 207 9.23 -7.13 -8.12
CA GLN A 207 8.54 -7.25 -6.84
C GLN A 207 9.41 -6.91 -5.62
N THR A 208 10.69 -6.68 -5.79
CA THR A 208 11.55 -6.08 -4.76
C THR A 208 11.08 -4.67 -4.35
N ARG A 209 10.34 -3.98 -5.25
CA ARG A 209 9.67 -2.69 -4.98
C ARG A 209 8.14 -2.81 -5.09
N GLY A 210 7.60 -3.94 -4.73
CA GLY A 210 6.19 -4.26 -4.77
C GLY A 210 5.84 -5.27 -3.69
N TRP A 211 5.42 -6.47 -4.08
CA TRP A 211 4.87 -7.47 -3.18
C TRP A 211 5.85 -8.00 -2.13
N PHE A 212 7.13 -8.18 -2.46
CA PHE A 212 8.12 -8.61 -1.46
C PHE A 212 8.29 -7.57 -0.35
N TYR A 213 8.33 -6.29 -0.73
CA TYR A 213 8.43 -5.19 0.23
C TYR A 213 7.17 -5.07 1.08
N SER A 214 5.99 -5.03 0.46
CA SER A 214 4.74 -4.82 1.21
C SER A 214 4.49 -5.93 2.22
N GLN A 215 4.74 -7.20 1.88
CA GLN A 215 4.65 -8.31 2.83
C GLN A 215 5.63 -8.15 4.00
N LEU A 216 6.90 -7.85 3.70
CA LEU A 216 7.92 -7.68 4.74
C LEU A 216 7.60 -6.49 5.66
N ALA A 217 7.21 -5.36 5.08
CA ALA A 217 6.87 -4.16 5.84
C ALA A 217 5.67 -4.41 6.77
N ILE A 218 4.57 -4.96 6.27
CA ILE A 218 3.37 -5.23 7.07
C ILE A 218 3.69 -6.26 8.16
N SER A 219 4.38 -7.36 7.83
CA SER A 219 4.76 -8.36 8.85
C SER A 219 5.65 -7.77 9.93
N THR A 220 6.62 -6.92 9.56
CA THR A 220 7.49 -6.26 10.54
C THR A 220 6.70 -5.32 11.44
N LEU A 221 5.76 -4.54 10.87
CA LEU A 221 4.90 -3.64 11.64
C LEU A 221 4.01 -4.39 12.63
N LEU A 222 3.46 -5.54 12.22
CA LEU A 222 2.55 -6.32 13.05
C LEU A 222 3.27 -7.18 14.10
N PHE A 223 4.43 -7.73 13.77
CA PHE A 223 5.09 -8.77 14.57
C PHE A 223 6.54 -8.42 15.00
N GLY A 224 7.04 -7.25 14.62
CA GLY A 224 8.42 -6.84 14.93
C GLY A 224 8.65 -6.47 16.38
N ASP A 225 7.63 -6.04 17.12
CA ASP A 225 7.76 -5.70 18.55
C ASP A 225 7.49 -6.92 19.44
N GLN A 226 8.55 -7.61 19.84
CA GLN A 226 8.51 -8.79 20.69
C GLN A 226 8.03 -8.51 22.13
N THR A 227 7.70 -7.26 22.47
CA THR A 227 7.23 -6.89 23.81
C THR A 227 5.72 -7.05 23.98
N SER A 228 4.96 -7.10 22.89
CA SER A 228 3.50 -7.28 22.95
C SER A 228 3.10 -8.75 23.11
N GLU A 229 2.05 -9.02 23.90
CA GLU A 229 1.60 -10.40 24.17
C GLU A 229 1.09 -11.12 22.93
N THR A 230 0.51 -10.40 21.97
CA THR A 230 0.05 -10.93 20.68
C THR A 230 1.21 -11.40 19.78
N GLN A 231 2.39 -10.89 20.00
CA GLN A 231 3.58 -11.17 19.19
C GLN A 231 4.42 -12.34 19.71
N LYS A 232 4.24 -12.72 20.97
CA LYS A 232 4.97 -13.87 21.59
C LYS A 232 4.61 -15.21 20.96
N THR A 233 3.49 -15.30 20.24
CA THR A 233 3.04 -16.54 19.60
C THR A 233 3.60 -16.74 18.19
N ILE A 234 4.17 -15.70 17.59
CA ILE A 234 4.74 -15.74 16.25
C ILE A 234 6.25 -15.64 16.33
N PRO A 235 6.96 -16.77 16.17
CA PRO A 235 8.41 -16.82 16.39
C PRO A 235 9.21 -16.09 15.28
N TYR A 236 8.58 -15.74 14.16
CA TYR A 236 9.25 -15.16 13.00
C TYR A 236 8.47 -13.94 12.48
N PRO A 237 9.06 -12.73 12.53
CA PRO A 237 8.40 -11.52 12.03
C PRO A 237 8.52 -11.34 10.51
N HIS A 238 9.18 -12.26 9.79
CA HIS A 238 9.28 -12.23 8.33
C HIS A 238 8.18 -13.10 7.70
N PRO A 239 7.57 -12.68 6.57
CA PRO A 239 6.36 -13.32 6.03
C PRO A 239 6.62 -14.62 5.28
N PHE A 240 7.86 -14.88 4.86
CA PHE A 240 8.28 -16.07 4.12
C PHE A 240 9.71 -16.45 4.48
N LYS A 241 10.00 -17.76 4.44
CA LYS A 241 11.34 -18.31 4.73
C LYS A 241 12.26 -18.23 3.51
N ASN A 242 11.70 -18.44 2.31
CA ASN A 242 12.44 -18.46 1.06
C ASN A 242 11.80 -17.56 0.03
N CYS A 243 12.61 -16.85 -0.76
CA CYS A 243 12.16 -16.05 -1.90
C CYS A 243 12.90 -16.46 -3.16
N ILE A 244 12.18 -17.04 -4.12
CA ILE A 244 12.70 -17.42 -5.43
C ILE A 244 12.39 -16.28 -6.40
N VAL A 245 13.41 -15.54 -6.81
CA VAL A 245 13.24 -14.36 -7.65
C VAL A 245 13.50 -14.70 -9.11
N LEU A 246 12.46 -14.58 -9.90
CA LEU A 246 12.50 -14.85 -11.34
C LEU A 246 13.03 -13.65 -12.11
N GLY A 247 13.49 -13.90 -13.34
CA GLY A 247 13.82 -12.86 -14.31
C GLY A 247 12.56 -12.10 -14.75
N LEU A 248 12.79 -10.93 -15.38
CA LEU A 248 11.70 -10.19 -16.00
C LEU A 248 11.22 -10.90 -17.26
N MET A 249 9.91 -10.96 -17.45
CA MET A 249 9.33 -11.48 -18.68
C MET A 249 9.43 -10.41 -19.77
N LEU A 250 10.05 -10.78 -20.89
CA LEU A 250 10.15 -9.94 -22.08
C LEU A 250 8.98 -10.30 -23.01
N SER A 251 8.20 -9.30 -23.44
CA SER A 251 7.05 -9.57 -24.31
C SER A 251 7.40 -9.62 -25.77
N GLU A 252 8.24 -8.71 -26.24
CA GLU A 252 8.65 -8.59 -27.61
C GLU A 252 10.05 -7.99 -27.69
N TRP A 253 10.77 -8.37 -28.73
CA TRP A 253 11.99 -7.71 -29.10
C TRP A 253 11.81 -7.02 -30.46
N TRP A 254 12.35 -5.83 -30.62
CA TRP A 254 12.40 -5.13 -31.88
C TRP A 254 13.86 -4.80 -32.22
N GLN A 255 14.24 -5.05 -33.49
CA GLN A 255 15.56 -4.74 -33.97
C GLN A 255 15.48 -3.50 -34.86
N ASP A 256 16.18 -2.44 -34.47
CA ASP A 256 16.47 -1.33 -35.38
C ASP A 256 17.54 -1.82 -36.36
N LYS A 257 17.08 -2.12 -37.58
CA LYS A 257 17.98 -2.67 -38.63
C LYS A 257 19.02 -1.66 -39.12
N GLU A 258 18.74 -0.37 -39.00
CA GLU A 258 19.68 0.69 -39.40
C GLU A 258 20.80 0.87 -38.37
N LYS A 259 20.48 0.75 -37.09
CA LYS A 259 21.42 0.93 -35.99
C LYS A 259 22.00 -0.37 -35.46
N ASN A 260 21.50 -1.51 -35.90
CA ASN A 260 21.83 -2.84 -35.39
C ASN A 260 21.69 -2.96 -33.86
N ILE A 261 20.72 -2.27 -33.30
CA ILE A 261 20.40 -2.24 -31.86
C ILE A 261 19.16 -3.08 -31.60
N PHE A 262 19.23 -3.94 -30.60
CA PHE A 262 18.09 -4.72 -30.11
C PHE A 262 17.43 -3.99 -28.94
N TYR A 263 16.17 -3.72 -29.04
CA TYR A 263 15.35 -3.18 -27.97
C TYR A 263 14.49 -4.29 -27.38
N TYR A 264 14.57 -4.48 -26.07
CA TYR A 264 13.76 -5.43 -25.35
C TYR A 264 12.69 -4.64 -24.57
N PHE A 265 11.44 -4.86 -24.91
CA PHE A 265 10.32 -4.27 -24.15
C PHE A 265 9.93 -5.25 -23.05
N VAL A 266 10.02 -4.79 -21.82
CA VAL A 266 9.39 -5.47 -20.70
C VAL A 266 7.92 -5.09 -20.75
N SER A 267 7.04 -5.98 -21.26
CA SER A 267 5.61 -5.73 -21.09
C SER A 267 5.30 -5.93 -19.62
N ARG A 268 4.75 -4.89 -19.01
CA ARG A 268 3.95 -5.14 -17.81
C ARG A 268 2.80 -6.05 -18.26
N PRO A 269 2.53 -7.17 -17.58
CA PRO A 269 1.36 -7.95 -17.89
C PRO A 269 0.16 -6.99 -17.86
N LYS A 270 -0.52 -6.86 -18.98
CA LYS A 270 -1.84 -6.23 -18.99
C LYS A 270 -2.70 -7.19 -18.16
N LEU A 271 -2.92 -6.87 -16.91
CA LEU A 271 -3.98 -7.48 -16.14
C LEU A 271 -5.28 -7.04 -16.79
N PHE A 272 -5.77 -7.88 -17.69
CA PHE A 272 -7.14 -7.78 -18.18
C PHE A 272 -8.03 -8.20 -17.01
N PHE A 273 -8.58 -7.22 -16.33
CA PHE A 273 -9.82 -7.41 -15.60
C PHE A 273 -10.92 -7.16 -16.63
N GLU A 274 -11.50 -8.23 -17.18
CA GLU A 274 -12.83 -8.20 -17.75
C GLU A 274 -13.87 -8.12 -16.62
#